data_c102d0fce2b5771c672548b96fba1c41
#
_entry.id   c102d0fce2b5771c672548b96fba1c41
#
_cell.length_a   1.000
_cell.length_b   1.000
_cell.length_c   1.000
_cell.angle_alpha   90.00
_cell.angle_beta   90.00
_cell.angle_gamma   90.00
#
_symmetry.space_group_name_H-M   'P 1'
#
loop_
_entity.id
_entity.type
_entity.pdbx_description
1 polymer ?
#
loop_
_entity_poly.entity_id
_entity_poly.type
_entity_poly.pdbx_seq_one_letter_code
_entity_poly.pdbx_strand_id
1 'polypeptide(L)'
;MPKSVLVSLLLIFSVSLTSFLPQQQIERMSMQVVSKSLKKGQSVTTEAMVYYTSEDGGHMTTKTLKPFLSYMMINSKGELKIYDPKANTILIKPNSGISSQSSFMYFILNGHAGDMGLKAAGFSIGDTRFENGMVITTWLPPSVLVGAMGKVELVHEKYLPVYMAYFDSKNEPLLKVYYSNYTKVKDVSFPLSVTEFRFTSPVDSTIEKKVYSNIKTNEAVDDTQLNFKIPSNAQSVQQ
;
A
#
# COMPACT_ATOMS: atom_id res chain seq x y z
N MET A 1 44.23 -29.57 62.67
CA MET A 1 43.66 -28.36 62.03
C MET A 1 43.70 -28.55 60.54
N PRO A 2 42.62 -28.84 59.84
CA PRO A 2 42.59 -28.86 58.36
C PRO A 2 42.21 -27.49 57.81
N LYS A 3 43.01 -27.02 56.86
CA LYS A 3 42.82 -25.81 56.10
C LYS A 3 41.71 -26.05 55.10
N SER A 4 40.63 -25.34 55.27
CA SER A 4 39.48 -25.25 54.29
C SER A 4 39.95 -24.56 53.04
N VAL A 5 39.98 -25.29 51.93
CA VAL A 5 40.12 -24.71 50.56
C VAL A 5 38.78 -24.20 50.09
N LEU A 6 38.67 -22.89 50.04
CA LEU A 6 37.51 -22.18 49.48
C LEU A 6 37.63 -22.21 47.96
N VAL A 7 36.92 -23.13 47.30
CA VAL A 7 36.82 -23.15 45.82
C VAL A 7 35.78 -22.13 45.42
N SER A 8 36.22 -20.96 45.00
CA SER A 8 35.36 -19.94 44.35
C SER A 8 34.97 -20.41 42.96
N LEU A 9 33.74 -20.89 42.83
CA LEU A 9 33.11 -21.21 41.54
C LEU A 9 32.75 -19.89 40.85
N LEU A 10 33.63 -19.43 39.93
CA LEU A 10 33.35 -18.29 39.08
C LEU A 10 32.34 -18.76 38.03
N LEU A 11 31.04 -18.50 38.25
CA LEU A 11 29.99 -18.65 37.27
C LEU A 11 30.16 -17.54 36.21
N ILE A 12 30.81 -17.90 35.10
CA ILE A 12 30.85 -17.04 33.90
C ILE A 12 29.46 -17.07 33.30
N PHE A 13 28.66 -16.06 33.64
CA PHE A 13 27.40 -15.79 33.01
C PHE A 13 27.72 -15.18 31.64
N SER A 14 27.89 -16.05 30.63
CA SER A 14 27.96 -15.64 29.23
C SER A 14 26.58 -15.06 28.83
N VAL A 15 26.40 -13.78 29.04
CA VAL A 15 25.29 -13.01 28.43
C VAL A 15 25.54 -13.06 26.93
N SER A 16 24.86 -13.98 26.25
CA SER A 16 24.71 -13.96 24.80
C SER A 16 24.02 -12.68 24.48
N LEU A 17 24.75 -11.64 24.14
CA LEU A 17 24.26 -10.45 23.45
C LEU A 17 23.77 -10.96 22.08
N THR A 18 22.54 -11.46 22.05
CA THR A 18 21.79 -11.54 20.79
C THR A 18 21.71 -10.11 20.31
N SER A 19 22.62 -9.75 19.40
CA SER A 19 22.53 -8.52 18.64
C SER A 19 21.17 -8.55 17.98
N PHE A 20 20.20 -7.82 18.54
CA PHE A 20 19.02 -7.41 17.81
C PHE A 20 19.55 -6.54 16.67
N LEU A 21 19.82 -7.16 15.51
CA LEU A 21 20.00 -6.40 14.30
C LEU A 21 18.71 -5.60 14.14
N PRO A 22 18.77 -4.27 14.09
CA PRO A 22 17.58 -3.47 13.87
C PRO A 22 16.95 -3.99 12.60
N GLN A 23 15.68 -4.39 12.70
CA GLN A 23 14.89 -4.78 11.53
C GLN A 23 15.00 -3.65 10.53
N GLN A 24 15.64 -3.89 9.38
CA GLN A 24 15.92 -2.83 8.42
C GLN A 24 14.62 -2.39 7.77
N GLN A 25 14.04 -1.33 8.31
CA GLN A 25 12.78 -0.77 7.84
C GLN A 25 12.91 -0.38 6.36
N ILE A 26 11.87 -0.63 5.59
CA ILE A 26 11.82 -0.17 4.20
C ILE A 26 11.35 1.29 4.22
N GLU A 27 12.30 2.20 4.12
CA GLU A 27 12.02 3.64 4.08
C GLU A 27 11.72 4.13 2.66
N ARG A 28 12.35 3.50 1.67
CA ARG A 28 12.18 3.80 0.25
C ARG A 28 11.92 2.52 -0.53
N MET A 29 11.05 2.60 -1.51
CA MET A 29 10.75 1.48 -2.40
C MET A 29 10.51 1.98 -3.82
N SER A 30 11.00 1.26 -4.80
CA SER A 30 10.60 1.44 -6.19
C SER A 30 10.23 0.11 -6.82
N MET A 31 9.32 0.15 -7.79
CA MET A 31 8.86 -1.02 -8.51
C MET A 31 8.31 -0.67 -9.89
N GLN A 32 8.41 -1.60 -10.80
CA GLN A 32 7.69 -1.54 -12.05
C GLN A 32 6.27 -2.06 -11.85
N VAL A 33 5.29 -1.39 -12.46
CA VAL A 33 3.87 -1.75 -12.42
C VAL A 33 3.37 -1.88 -13.85
N VAL A 34 2.81 -3.03 -14.17
CA VAL A 34 2.01 -3.21 -15.38
C VAL A 34 0.56 -3.35 -14.95
N SER A 35 -0.27 -2.40 -15.38
CA SER A 35 -1.70 -2.38 -15.11
C SER A 35 -2.48 -2.67 -16.38
N LYS A 36 -3.41 -3.61 -16.30
CA LYS A 36 -4.37 -3.90 -17.37
C LYS A 36 -5.77 -3.62 -16.85
N SER A 37 -6.42 -2.62 -17.45
CA SER A 37 -7.80 -2.24 -17.15
C SER A 37 -8.73 -2.71 -18.25
N LEU A 38 -9.87 -3.28 -17.86
CA LEU A 38 -10.95 -3.71 -18.75
C LEU A 38 -12.25 -3.03 -18.34
N LYS A 39 -12.87 -2.31 -19.28
CA LYS A 39 -14.18 -1.68 -19.09
C LYS A 39 -14.99 -1.81 -20.38
N LYS A 40 -16.21 -2.36 -20.29
CA LYS A 40 -17.13 -2.52 -21.43
C LYS A 40 -16.46 -3.16 -22.66
N GLY A 41 -15.64 -4.20 -22.46
CA GLY A 41 -14.92 -4.90 -23.53
C GLY A 41 -13.66 -4.19 -24.06
N GLN A 42 -13.40 -2.96 -23.66
CA GLN A 42 -12.19 -2.23 -24.03
C GLN A 42 -11.09 -2.45 -23.00
N SER A 43 -9.90 -2.78 -23.46
CA SER A 43 -8.74 -3.02 -22.62
C SER A 43 -7.66 -1.97 -22.85
N VAL A 44 -7.15 -1.42 -21.75
CA VAL A 44 -6.01 -0.48 -21.74
C VAL A 44 -4.90 -1.09 -20.89
N THR A 45 -3.67 -1.07 -21.40
CA THR A 45 -2.48 -1.47 -20.65
C THR A 45 -1.63 -0.24 -20.35
N THR A 46 -1.23 -0.09 -19.11
CA THR A 46 -0.35 0.98 -18.62
C THR A 46 0.90 0.37 -18.04
N GLU A 47 2.07 0.92 -18.38
CA GLU A 47 3.34 0.59 -17.74
C GLU A 47 3.84 1.81 -16.97
N ALA A 48 4.25 1.61 -15.73
CA ALA A 48 4.72 2.68 -14.88
C ALA A 48 5.85 2.21 -13.96
N MET A 49 6.64 3.16 -13.48
CA MET A 49 7.51 3.01 -12.32
C MET A 49 6.87 3.75 -11.15
N VAL A 50 6.80 3.10 -10.00
CA VAL A 50 6.32 3.71 -8.76
C VAL A 50 7.50 3.85 -7.81
N TYR A 51 7.62 5.01 -7.19
CA TYR A 51 8.61 5.36 -6.18
C TYR A 51 7.89 5.82 -4.93
N TYR A 52 8.23 5.24 -3.80
CA TYR A 52 7.65 5.57 -2.49
C TYR A 52 8.76 5.87 -1.49
N THR A 53 8.54 6.85 -0.62
CA THR A 53 9.32 7.05 0.59
C THR A 53 8.41 7.31 1.78
N SER A 54 8.86 6.93 2.98
CA SER A 54 8.21 7.29 4.25
C SER A 54 8.71 8.63 4.82
N GLU A 55 9.75 9.23 4.24
CA GLU A 55 10.31 10.52 4.64
C GLU A 55 9.24 11.63 4.54
N ASP A 56 9.31 12.63 5.40
CA ASP A 56 8.39 13.78 5.46
C ASP A 56 6.91 13.41 5.53
N GLY A 57 6.60 12.29 6.20
CA GLY A 57 5.25 11.75 6.33
C GLY A 57 4.80 10.91 5.13
N GLY A 58 5.67 10.74 4.16
CA GLY A 58 5.48 9.88 3.01
C GLY A 58 5.01 10.59 1.75
N HIS A 59 5.68 10.29 0.64
CA HIS A 59 5.21 10.68 -0.68
C HIS A 59 5.40 9.54 -1.69
N MET A 60 4.66 9.61 -2.77
CA MET A 60 4.71 8.62 -3.85
C MET A 60 4.75 9.35 -5.19
N THR A 61 5.69 8.94 -6.04
CA THR A 61 5.81 9.38 -7.43
C THR A 61 5.54 8.20 -8.35
N THR A 62 4.58 8.35 -9.25
CA THR A 62 4.31 7.38 -10.33
C THR A 62 4.72 8.01 -11.65
N LYS A 63 5.73 7.41 -12.29
CA LYS A 63 6.16 7.75 -13.64
C LYS A 63 5.51 6.78 -14.62
N THR A 64 4.47 7.20 -15.30
CA THR A 64 3.85 6.43 -16.38
C THR A 64 4.77 6.43 -17.58
N LEU A 65 5.05 5.27 -18.15
CA LEU A 65 5.90 5.08 -19.32
C LEU A 65 5.07 4.85 -20.59
N LYS A 66 3.94 4.13 -20.45
CA LYS A 66 2.98 3.83 -21.52
C LYS A 66 1.55 3.97 -21.00
N PRO A 67 0.60 4.38 -21.84
CA PRO A 67 0.72 4.78 -23.25
C PRO A 67 1.40 6.14 -23.45
N PHE A 68 1.39 7.03 -22.43
CA PHE A 68 1.99 8.37 -22.48
C PHE A 68 2.87 8.60 -21.26
N LEU A 69 3.98 9.30 -21.46
CA LEU A 69 4.83 9.71 -20.36
C LEU A 69 4.09 10.76 -19.51
N SER A 70 3.95 10.48 -18.22
CA SER A 70 3.41 11.43 -17.24
C SER A 70 3.98 11.16 -15.87
N TYR A 71 3.92 12.15 -14.99
CA TYR A 71 4.30 12.01 -13.59
C TYR A 71 3.10 12.35 -12.72
N MET A 72 2.74 11.47 -11.81
CA MET A 72 1.76 11.71 -10.76
C MET A 72 2.49 11.66 -9.42
N MET A 73 2.39 12.73 -8.65
CA MET A 73 2.99 12.84 -7.34
C MET A 73 1.89 13.08 -6.30
N ILE A 74 1.95 12.35 -5.20
CA ILE A 74 1.01 12.49 -4.11
C ILE A 74 1.77 12.45 -2.78
N ASN A 75 1.43 13.35 -1.86
CA ASN A 75 2.01 13.40 -0.53
C ASN A 75 1.03 12.94 0.56
N SER A 76 1.49 12.92 1.81
CA SER A 76 0.69 12.53 2.98
C SER A 76 -0.50 13.47 3.27
N LYS A 77 -0.41 14.72 2.83
CA LYS A 77 -1.46 15.74 3.01
C LYS A 77 -2.56 15.69 1.94
N GLY A 78 -2.44 14.81 0.95
CA GLY A 78 -3.40 14.69 -0.15
C GLY A 78 -3.21 15.69 -1.27
N GLU A 79 -2.07 16.39 -1.32
CA GLU A 79 -1.73 17.18 -2.51
C GLU A 79 -1.35 16.23 -3.65
N LEU A 80 -2.08 16.33 -4.75
CA LEU A 80 -1.85 15.59 -5.98
C LEU A 80 -1.34 16.53 -7.06
N LYS A 81 -0.22 16.19 -7.67
CA LYS A 81 0.35 16.86 -8.86
C LYS A 81 0.40 15.88 -10.01
N ILE A 82 -0.09 16.29 -11.18
CA ILE A 82 0.02 15.51 -12.43
C ILE A 82 0.75 16.40 -13.44
N TYR A 83 1.90 15.93 -13.90
CA TYR A 83 2.74 16.63 -14.86
C TYR A 83 2.78 15.88 -16.19
N ASP A 84 2.48 16.57 -17.27
CA ASP A 84 2.66 16.10 -18.65
C ASP A 84 3.93 16.74 -19.23
N PRO A 85 5.03 15.99 -19.41
CA PRO A 85 6.28 16.51 -19.97
C PRO A 85 6.15 16.94 -21.42
N LYS A 86 5.27 16.30 -22.20
CA LYS A 86 5.08 16.60 -23.63
C LYS A 86 4.42 17.95 -23.82
N ALA A 87 3.40 18.24 -23.04
CA ALA A 87 2.69 19.53 -23.06
C ALA A 87 3.37 20.57 -22.17
N ASN A 88 4.31 20.18 -21.32
CA ASN A 88 4.90 20.98 -20.23
C ASN A 88 3.83 21.63 -19.35
N THR A 89 2.81 20.84 -18.97
CA THR A 89 1.68 21.31 -18.16
C THR A 89 1.59 20.56 -16.84
N ILE A 90 1.10 21.25 -15.81
CA ILE A 90 0.88 20.70 -14.47
C ILE A 90 -0.55 20.95 -14.01
N LEU A 91 -1.20 19.90 -13.50
CA LEU A 91 -2.43 19.98 -12.73
C LEU A 91 -2.10 19.80 -11.26
N ILE A 92 -2.56 20.71 -10.40
CA ILE A 92 -2.39 20.63 -8.95
C ILE A 92 -3.77 20.56 -8.29
N LYS A 93 -3.97 19.54 -7.44
CA LYS A 93 -5.15 19.39 -6.59
C LYS A 93 -4.69 19.33 -5.12
N PRO A 94 -4.85 20.41 -4.34
CA PRO A 94 -4.36 20.47 -2.96
C PRO A 94 -5.03 19.45 -2.03
N ASN A 95 -6.31 19.14 -2.27
CA ASN A 95 -7.13 18.23 -1.50
C ASN A 95 -7.77 17.20 -2.44
N SER A 96 -7.00 16.21 -2.89
CA SER A 96 -7.49 15.23 -3.88
C SER A 96 -8.43 14.16 -3.30
N GLY A 97 -8.57 14.10 -1.97
CA GLY A 97 -9.31 13.04 -1.27
C GLY A 97 -8.54 11.72 -1.12
N ILE A 98 -7.35 11.63 -1.70
CA ILE A 98 -6.42 10.50 -1.55
C ILE A 98 -5.07 11.02 -1.07
N SER A 99 -4.29 10.18 -0.38
CA SER A 99 -2.94 10.52 0.06
C SER A 99 -1.99 9.34 -0.14
N SER A 100 -0.68 9.57 -0.05
CA SER A 100 0.30 8.49 -0.06
C SER A 100 0.04 7.46 1.04
N GLN A 101 -0.51 7.91 2.19
CA GLN A 101 -0.84 7.07 3.34
C GLN A 101 -2.16 6.28 3.18
N SER A 102 -2.96 6.54 2.15
CA SER A 102 -4.15 5.76 1.81
C SER A 102 -3.87 4.65 0.78
N SER A 103 -2.61 4.45 0.40
CA SER A 103 -2.21 3.39 -0.53
C SER A 103 -2.03 2.05 0.18
N PHE A 104 -2.34 0.93 -0.50
CA PHE A 104 -2.07 -0.40 0.05
C PHE A 104 -0.57 -0.60 0.34
N MET A 105 0.32 0.03 -0.44
CA MET A 105 1.76 0.03 -0.19
C MET A 105 2.09 0.58 1.18
N TYR A 106 1.53 1.74 1.52
CA TYR A 106 1.72 2.34 2.84
C TYR A 106 1.29 1.37 3.95
N PHE A 107 0.11 0.75 3.81
CA PHE A 107 -0.40 -0.17 4.82
C PHE A 107 0.50 -1.40 5.00
N ILE A 108 0.93 -2.01 3.89
CA ILE A 108 1.81 -3.19 3.93
C ILE A 108 3.18 -2.84 4.52
N LEU A 109 3.80 -1.73 4.07
CA LEU A 109 5.15 -1.34 4.50
C LEU A 109 5.20 -0.85 5.95
N ASN A 110 4.12 -0.31 6.47
CA ASN A 110 4.03 0.23 7.83
C ASN A 110 3.34 -0.72 8.83
N GLY A 111 3.21 -2.01 8.49
CA GLY A 111 2.66 -3.02 9.39
C GLY A 111 1.15 -2.97 9.59
N HIS A 112 0.41 -2.21 8.77
CA HIS A 112 -1.05 -2.11 8.81
C HIS A 112 -1.75 -3.14 7.90
N ALA A 113 -1.08 -4.22 7.52
CA ALA A 113 -1.67 -5.29 6.71
C ALA A 113 -2.85 -5.99 7.42
N GLY A 114 -2.89 -5.95 8.75
CA GLY A 114 -3.94 -6.59 9.55
C GLY A 114 -5.32 -5.90 9.45
N ASP A 115 -5.36 -4.60 9.20
CA ASP A 115 -6.60 -3.83 9.05
C ASP A 115 -6.66 -3.00 7.76
N MET A 116 -5.60 -3.00 6.96
CA MET A 116 -5.50 -2.26 5.70
C MET A 116 -5.91 -0.78 5.85
N GLY A 117 -5.61 -0.18 7.03
CA GLY A 117 -5.91 1.21 7.35
C GLY A 117 -7.36 1.49 7.76
N LEU A 118 -8.23 0.48 7.84
CA LEU A 118 -9.63 0.66 8.20
C LEU A 118 -9.81 1.30 9.58
N LYS A 119 -9.01 0.88 10.57
CA LYS A 119 -9.08 1.45 11.91
C LYS A 119 -8.72 2.94 11.92
N ALA A 120 -7.67 3.32 11.20
CA ALA A 120 -7.27 4.72 11.05
C ALA A 120 -8.32 5.55 10.31
N ALA A 121 -9.08 4.94 9.39
CA ALA A 121 -10.21 5.56 8.70
C ALA A 121 -11.51 5.61 9.54
N GLY A 122 -11.48 5.17 10.81
CA GLY A 122 -12.60 5.24 11.75
C GLY A 122 -13.55 4.05 11.68
N PHE A 123 -13.21 2.99 10.96
CA PHE A 123 -14.01 1.76 10.97
C PHE A 123 -13.79 0.98 12.27
N SER A 124 -14.81 0.27 12.70
CA SER A 124 -14.79 -0.63 13.86
C SER A 124 -15.09 -2.07 13.44
N ILE A 125 -14.53 -3.04 14.17
CA ILE A 125 -14.81 -4.45 13.94
C ILE A 125 -16.26 -4.74 14.37
N GLY A 126 -17.06 -5.29 13.45
CA GLY A 126 -18.42 -5.74 13.73
C GLY A 126 -18.48 -7.24 14.03
N ASP A 127 -17.80 -8.07 13.23
CA ASP A 127 -17.79 -9.52 13.37
C ASP A 127 -16.47 -10.11 12.88
N THR A 128 -16.12 -11.29 13.40
CA THR A 128 -14.96 -12.08 12.94
C THR A 128 -15.36 -13.55 12.91
N ARG A 129 -15.17 -14.20 11.75
CA ARG A 129 -15.44 -15.64 11.58
C ARG A 129 -14.25 -16.33 10.92
N PHE A 130 -14.19 -17.65 11.12
CA PHE A 130 -13.16 -18.51 10.56
C PHE A 130 -13.82 -19.50 9.59
N GLU A 131 -13.38 -19.47 8.33
CA GLU A 131 -13.89 -20.36 7.30
C GLU A 131 -12.74 -20.85 6.41
N ASN A 132 -12.64 -22.17 6.19
CA ASN A 132 -11.67 -22.78 5.27
C ASN A 132 -10.22 -22.33 5.47
N GLY A 133 -9.79 -22.12 6.72
CA GLY A 133 -8.44 -21.65 7.05
C GLY A 133 -8.22 -20.15 6.88
N MET A 134 -9.28 -19.41 6.58
CA MET A 134 -9.26 -17.95 6.44
C MET A 134 -9.92 -17.28 7.64
N VAL A 135 -9.44 -16.09 7.98
CA VAL A 135 -10.07 -15.16 8.92
C VAL A 135 -10.81 -14.10 8.13
N ILE A 136 -12.11 -14.03 8.32
CA ILE A 136 -12.98 -13.04 7.67
C ILE A 136 -13.44 -12.05 8.73
N THR A 137 -13.08 -10.78 8.57
CA THR A 137 -13.46 -9.71 9.49
C THR A 137 -14.39 -8.73 8.79
N THR A 138 -15.54 -8.50 9.40
CA THR A 138 -16.50 -7.49 8.95
C THR A 138 -16.24 -6.19 9.71
N TRP A 139 -16.10 -5.09 8.98
CA TRP A 139 -15.85 -3.77 9.51
C TRP A 139 -17.04 -2.86 9.25
N LEU A 140 -17.45 -2.12 10.27
CA LEU A 140 -18.58 -1.19 10.22
C LEU A 140 -18.05 0.25 10.00
N PRO A 141 -18.68 1.00 9.10
CA PRO A 141 -18.24 2.36 8.77
C PRO A 141 -18.48 3.33 9.94
N PRO A 142 -17.70 4.42 10.04
CA PRO A 142 -18.01 5.51 10.95
C PRO A 142 -19.35 6.18 10.57
N SER A 143 -19.99 6.84 11.54
CA SER A 143 -21.35 7.41 11.40
C SER A 143 -21.50 8.33 10.17
N VAL A 144 -20.46 9.06 9.80
CA VAL A 144 -20.44 9.95 8.64
C VAL A 144 -20.55 9.23 7.29
N LEU A 145 -20.27 7.94 7.24
CA LEU A 145 -20.30 7.12 6.03
C LEU A 145 -21.48 6.13 5.94
N VAL A 146 -22.26 5.95 7.02
CA VAL A 146 -23.35 4.94 7.09
C VAL A 146 -24.38 5.07 5.97
N GLY A 147 -24.64 6.30 5.46
CA GLY A 147 -25.57 6.51 4.34
C GLY A 147 -25.03 6.03 2.98
N ALA A 148 -23.71 6.02 2.81
CA ALA A 148 -23.06 5.67 1.56
C ALA A 148 -22.43 4.27 1.59
N MET A 149 -22.07 3.77 2.78
CA MET A 149 -21.34 2.51 2.97
C MET A 149 -22.00 1.67 4.05
N GLY A 150 -22.20 0.39 3.79
CA GLY A 150 -22.78 -0.55 4.76
C GLY A 150 -21.72 -1.29 5.58
N LYS A 151 -20.72 -1.85 4.91
CA LYS A 151 -19.64 -2.60 5.57
C LYS A 151 -18.41 -2.71 4.67
N VAL A 152 -17.30 -3.14 5.30
CA VAL A 152 -16.13 -3.68 4.59
C VAL A 152 -15.87 -5.10 5.07
N GLU A 153 -15.61 -6.03 4.17
CA GLU A 153 -15.09 -7.36 4.50
C GLU A 153 -13.61 -7.43 4.18
N LEU A 154 -12.80 -7.88 5.13
CA LEU A 154 -11.37 -8.10 4.97
C LEU A 154 -11.05 -9.55 5.31
N VAL A 155 -10.40 -10.25 4.38
CA VAL A 155 -10.08 -11.68 4.51
C VAL A 155 -8.59 -11.87 4.54
N HIS A 156 -8.12 -12.64 5.54
CA HIS A 156 -6.73 -13.05 5.68
C HIS A 156 -6.59 -14.56 5.54
N GLU A 157 -5.55 -14.98 4.83
CA GLU A 157 -5.04 -16.35 4.83
C GLU A 157 -3.60 -16.32 5.36
N LYS A 158 -3.30 -17.12 6.41
CA LYS A 158 -1.95 -17.14 7.03
C LYS A 158 -1.42 -15.74 7.37
N TYR A 159 -2.28 -14.90 7.94
CA TYR A 159 -2.00 -13.49 8.32
C TYR A 159 -1.78 -12.52 7.15
N LEU A 160 -1.93 -12.95 5.91
CA LEU A 160 -1.81 -12.10 4.73
C LEU A 160 -3.20 -11.70 4.24
N PRO A 161 -3.46 -10.41 3.94
CA PRO A 161 -4.71 -10.01 3.33
C PRO A 161 -4.80 -10.63 1.93
N VAL A 162 -5.86 -11.36 1.63
CA VAL A 162 -6.08 -11.98 0.32
C VAL A 162 -7.29 -11.39 -0.41
N TYR A 163 -8.19 -10.77 0.33
CA TYR A 163 -9.39 -10.16 -0.23
C TYR A 163 -9.88 -9.02 0.65
N MET A 164 -10.41 -7.97 0.03
CA MET A 164 -11.09 -6.87 0.68
C MET A 164 -12.26 -6.40 -0.19
N ALA A 165 -13.42 -6.16 0.41
CA ALA A 165 -14.59 -5.68 -0.33
C ALA A 165 -15.32 -4.60 0.45
N TYR A 166 -15.71 -3.56 -0.26
CA TYR A 166 -16.55 -2.46 0.22
C TYR A 166 -17.96 -2.66 -0.33
N PHE A 167 -18.94 -2.51 0.53
CA PHE A 167 -20.36 -2.64 0.19
C PHE A 167 -21.10 -1.35 0.51
N ASP A 168 -22.09 -1.01 -0.28
CA ASP A 168 -22.99 0.09 0.02
C ASP A 168 -23.98 -0.26 1.16
N SER A 169 -24.85 0.68 1.53
CA SER A 169 -25.88 0.50 2.56
C SER A 169 -26.96 -0.55 2.21
N LYS A 170 -27.04 -0.97 0.95
CA LYS A 170 -27.92 -2.04 0.46
C LYS A 170 -27.22 -3.39 0.35
N ASN A 171 -25.96 -3.47 0.82
CA ASN A 171 -25.09 -4.64 0.70
C ASN A 171 -24.71 -5.01 -0.75
N GLU A 172 -24.75 -4.03 -1.67
CA GLU A 172 -24.24 -4.18 -3.02
C GLU A 172 -22.73 -3.86 -3.06
N PRO A 173 -21.92 -4.60 -3.82
CA PRO A 173 -20.49 -4.36 -3.85
C PRO A 173 -20.16 -3.05 -4.58
N LEU A 174 -19.33 -2.21 -3.96
CA LEU A 174 -18.74 -1.00 -4.55
C LEU A 174 -17.36 -1.28 -5.12
N LEU A 175 -16.56 -2.04 -4.37
CA LEU A 175 -15.18 -2.37 -4.73
C LEU A 175 -14.84 -3.74 -4.16
N LYS A 176 -14.20 -4.60 -4.97
CA LYS A 176 -13.54 -5.83 -4.51
C LYS A 176 -12.08 -5.79 -4.91
N VAL A 177 -11.19 -6.15 -3.98
CA VAL A 177 -9.75 -6.18 -4.19
C VAL A 177 -9.23 -7.56 -3.81
N TYR A 178 -8.44 -8.16 -4.69
CA TYR A 178 -7.78 -9.44 -4.47
C TYR A 178 -6.28 -9.22 -4.46
N TYR A 179 -5.61 -9.74 -3.44
CA TYR A 179 -4.16 -9.70 -3.28
C TYR A 179 -3.60 -11.11 -3.45
N SER A 180 -2.60 -11.28 -4.29
CA SER A 180 -2.04 -12.60 -4.59
C SER A 180 -0.57 -12.55 -4.98
N ASN A 181 0.04 -13.73 -5.15
CA ASN A 181 1.45 -13.89 -5.53
C ASN A 181 2.39 -13.17 -4.57
N TYR A 182 2.24 -13.47 -3.28
CA TYR A 182 3.07 -12.88 -2.24
C TYR A 182 4.53 -13.29 -2.36
N THR A 183 5.43 -12.32 -2.19
CA THR A 183 6.87 -12.53 -2.06
C THR A 183 7.40 -11.82 -0.82
N LYS A 184 8.58 -12.25 -0.34
CA LYS A 184 9.30 -11.53 0.70
C LYS A 184 10.13 -10.42 0.08
N VAL A 185 9.92 -9.19 0.56
CA VAL A 185 10.76 -8.02 0.29
C VAL A 185 11.35 -7.60 1.62
N LYS A 186 12.59 -7.97 1.88
CA LYS A 186 13.16 -8.00 3.23
C LYS A 186 12.24 -8.81 4.16
N ASP A 187 11.79 -8.24 5.27
CA ASP A 187 10.91 -8.93 6.24
C ASP A 187 9.42 -8.76 5.93
N VAL A 188 9.08 -7.97 4.91
CA VAL A 188 7.69 -7.65 4.55
C VAL A 188 7.18 -8.64 3.49
N SER A 189 6.00 -9.21 3.71
CA SER A 189 5.28 -9.97 2.69
C SER A 189 4.52 -9.00 1.78
N PHE A 190 4.89 -8.94 0.50
CA PHE A 190 4.35 -8.01 -0.47
C PHE A 190 3.62 -8.75 -1.60
N PRO A 191 2.35 -8.38 -1.96
CA PRO A 191 1.62 -9.00 -3.04
C PRO A 191 2.12 -8.50 -4.40
N LEU A 192 2.56 -9.40 -5.27
CA LEU A 192 2.99 -9.06 -6.62
C LEU A 192 1.82 -8.91 -7.60
N SER A 193 0.61 -9.25 -7.20
CA SER A 193 -0.58 -9.06 -8.04
C SER A 193 -1.73 -8.53 -7.20
N VAL A 194 -2.34 -7.45 -7.69
CA VAL A 194 -3.57 -6.87 -7.13
C VAL A 194 -4.60 -6.75 -8.23
N THR A 195 -5.80 -7.31 -8.00
CA THR A 195 -6.92 -7.21 -8.95
C THR A 195 -8.07 -6.49 -8.28
N GLU A 196 -8.53 -5.42 -8.88
CA GLU A 196 -9.65 -4.59 -8.41
C GLU A 196 -10.85 -4.71 -9.34
N PHE A 197 -12.03 -4.85 -8.77
CA PHE A 197 -13.31 -4.75 -9.43
C PHE A 197 -14.05 -3.55 -8.86
N ARG A 198 -14.20 -2.50 -9.66
CA ARG A 198 -14.95 -1.28 -9.28
C ARG A 198 -16.32 -1.34 -9.93
N PHE A 199 -17.36 -1.42 -9.13
CA PHE A 199 -18.73 -1.53 -9.60
C PHE A 199 -19.34 -0.15 -9.79
N THR A 200 -19.91 0.10 -10.96
CA THR A 200 -20.73 1.29 -11.25
C THR A 200 -22.22 0.97 -11.16
N SER A 201 -22.56 -0.31 -11.24
CA SER A 201 -23.87 -0.90 -10.94
C SER A 201 -23.66 -2.40 -10.64
N PRO A 202 -24.66 -3.14 -10.15
CA PRO A 202 -24.55 -4.57 -9.89
C PRO A 202 -24.08 -5.41 -11.08
N VAL A 203 -24.30 -4.92 -12.31
CA VAL A 203 -24.00 -5.63 -13.57
C VAL A 203 -22.88 -5.00 -14.39
N ASP A 204 -22.34 -3.85 -13.98
CA ASP A 204 -21.26 -3.14 -14.70
C ASP A 204 -20.09 -2.84 -13.78
N SER A 205 -18.91 -3.29 -14.18
CA SER A 205 -17.68 -3.09 -13.42
C SER A 205 -16.50 -2.75 -14.33
N THR A 206 -15.56 -2.02 -13.78
CA THR A 206 -14.21 -1.89 -14.31
C THR A 206 -13.31 -2.87 -13.58
N ILE A 207 -12.59 -3.71 -14.31
CA ILE A 207 -11.61 -4.65 -13.75
C ILE A 207 -10.22 -4.08 -14.02
N GLU A 208 -9.40 -3.95 -12.98
CA GLU A 208 -8.00 -3.56 -13.12
C GLU A 208 -7.11 -4.58 -12.43
N LYS A 209 -6.16 -5.13 -13.18
CA LYS A 209 -5.12 -6.03 -12.65
C LYS A 209 -3.77 -5.34 -12.73
N LYS A 210 -3.13 -5.18 -11.58
CA LYS A 210 -1.77 -4.64 -11.42
C LYS A 210 -0.81 -5.78 -11.09
N VAL A 211 0.30 -5.82 -11.82
CA VAL A 211 1.41 -6.75 -11.55
C VAL A 211 2.65 -5.94 -11.25
N TYR A 212 3.27 -6.23 -10.12
CA TYR A 212 4.45 -5.57 -9.60
C TYR A 212 5.69 -6.42 -9.85
N SER A 213 6.78 -5.78 -10.26
CA SER A 213 8.06 -6.44 -10.53
C SER A 213 9.23 -5.48 -10.28
N ASN A 214 10.46 -5.99 -10.36
CA ASN A 214 11.68 -5.19 -10.24
C ASN A 214 11.69 -4.31 -8.97
N ILE A 215 11.28 -4.90 -7.84
CA ILE A 215 11.20 -4.20 -6.56
C ILE A 215 12.61 -3.91 -6.06
N LYS A 216 12.89 -2.65 -5.73
CA LYS A 216 14.11 -2.18 -5.10
C LYS A 216 13.75 -1.47 -3.79
N THR A 217 14.63 -1.52 -2.81
CA THR A 217 14.42 -0.89 -1.49
C THR A 217 15.64 -0.08 -1.06
N ASN A 218 15.40 0.98 -0.32
CA ASN A 218 16.38 1.85 0.34
C ASN A 218 17.45 2.35 -0.64
N GLU A 219 18.72 2.00 -0.46
CA GLU A 219 19.87 2.50 -1.24
C GLU A 219 19.81 2.09 -2.73
N ALA A 220 19.03 1.06 -3.08
CA ALA A 220 18.86 0.64 -4.47
C ALA A 220 17.79 1.44 -5.23
N VAL A 221 17.08 2.36 -4.56
CA VAL A 221 16.07 3.23 -5.17
C VAL A 221 16.75 4.43 -5.82
N ASP A 222 16.32 4.79 -7.01
CA ASP A 222 16.82 5.97 -7.73
C ASP A 222 16.25 7.26 -7.12
N ASP A 223 17.09 7.99 -6.39
CA ASP A 223 16.73 9.24 -5.71
C ASP A 223 16.28 10.33 -6.69
N THR A 224 16.80 10.36 -7.92
CA THR A 224 16.43 11.39 -8.90
C THR A 224 14.99 11.23 -9.37
N GLN A 225 14.50 10.00 -9.40
CA GLN A 225 13.11 9.71 -9.76
C GLN A 225 12.18 9.81 -8.54
N LEU A 226 12.66 9.41 -7.37
CA LEU A 226 11.92 9.58 -6.12
C LEU A 226 11.63 11.05 -5.85
N ASN A 227 12.65 11.92 -5.99
CA ASN A 227 12.61 13.35 -5.74
C ASN A 227 12.47 14.17 -7.05
N PHE A 228 11.75 13.62 -8.03
CA PHE A 228 11.53 14.29 -9.31
C PHE A 228 10.98 15.70 -9.12
N LYS A 229 11.64 16.69 -9.74
CA LYS A 229 11.22 18.09 -9.69
C LYS A 229 10.59 18.49 -11.02
N ILE A 230 9.35 18.97 -10.95
CA ILE A 230 8.67 19.56 -12.10
C ILE A 230 9.42 20.82 -12.53
N PRO A 231 9.66 21.01 -13.84
CA PRO A 231 10.27 22.23 -14.34
C PRO A 231 9.51 23.50 -13.90
N SER A 232 10.25 24.52 -13.49
CA SER A 232 9.66 25.78 -13.00
C SER A 232 8.85 26.55 -14.06
N ASN A 233 9.09 26.24 -15.35
CA ASN A 233 8.35 26.82 -16.49
C ASN A 233 7.13 25.97 -16.91
N ALA A 234 6.74 24.95 -16.15
CA ALA A 234 5.53 24.20 -16.43
C ALA A 234 4.29 25.07 -16.25
N GLN A 235 3.39 25.03 -17.23
CA GLN A 235 2.17 25.83 -17.23
C GLN A 235 1.08 25.15 -16.38
N SER A 236 0.52 25.88 -15.42
CA SER A 236 -0.59 25.36 -14.60
C SER A 236 -1.86 25.29 -15.43
N VAL A 237 -2.52 24.15 -15.41
CA VAL A 237 -3.86 23.96 -16.00
C VAL A 237 -4.88 23.84 -14.89
N GLN A 238 -6.03 24.54 -15.04
CA GLN A 238 -7.19 24.38 -14.17
C GLN A 238 -8.15 23.37 -14.81
N GLN A 239 -8.80 22.56 -13.96
CA GLN A 239 -9.97 21.75 -14.37
C GLN A 239 -11.23 22.50 -14.12
#